data_75fcfb3e5ecc8238f0ac3b30ef688ea2
#
_entry.id   75fcfb3e5ecc8238f0ac3b30ef688ea2
#
_cell.length_a   1.000
_cell.length_b   1.000
_cell.length_c   1.000
_cell.angle_alpha   90.00
_cell.angle_beta   90.00
_cell.angle_gamma   90.00
#
_symmetry.space_group_name_H-M   'P 1'
#
loop_
_entity.id
_entity.type
_entity.pdbx_description
1 polymer ?
#
loop_
_entity_poly.entity_id
_entity_poly.type
_entity_poly.pdbx_seq_one_letter_code
_entity_poly.pdbx_strand_id
1 'polypeptide(L)'
;VEINPVWQTYLQENYDILSSFAYWGLTNFLQVRNPNVPNIPNKLIKKEERSSLSAQRKFWDTAIRGGFKVRCLYTNKLLIEREYDLDHFIPWSFVSHDLLWNLMPADSSINSSKSNKLPDLNLYLHKLAEAHQAALRINLEKGKQDKLLEDYLSLGNPPQEIAQMDREHLLDCFYQTFTPMFQIAQNMGFELWKY
;
A
#
# COMPACT_ATOMS: atom_id res chain seq x y z
N VAL A 1 37.84 -8.29 0.19
CA VAL A 1 38.00 -9.17 -0.99
C VAL A 1 38.82 -8.37 -2.00
N GLU A 2 40.01 -8.85 -2.33
CA GLU A 2 40.82 -8.27 -3.40
C GLU A 2 40.42 -8.91 -4.72
N ILE A 3 40.12 -8.08 -5.71
CA ILE A 3 39.79 -8.54 -7.07
C ILE A 3 41.09 -8.57 -7.87
N ASN A 4 41.38 -9.70 -8.52
CA ASN A 4 42.52 -9.83 -9.40
C ASN A 4 42.44 -8.74 -10.49
N PRO A 5 43.51 -7.95 -10.72
CA PRO A 5 43.51 -6.85 -11.71
C PRO A 5 43.09 -7.25 -13.12
N VAL A 6 43.33 -8.49 -13.52
CA VAL A 6 42.92 -9.02 -14.84
C VAL A 6 41.39 -8.99 -15.03
N TRP A 7 40.62 -9.11 -13.94
CA TRP A 7 39.14 -9.06 -13.99
C TRP A 7 38.59 -7.65 -13.90
N GLN A 8 39.38 -6.67 -13.51
CA GLN A 8 38.90 -5.33 -13.23
C GLN A 8 38.24 -4.67 -14.45
N THR A 9 38.92 -4.70 -15.59
CA THR A 9 38.39 -4.16 -16.86
C THR A 9 37.10 -4.88 -17.27
N TYR A 10 37.12 -6.23 -17.26
CA TYR A 10 35.95 -7.03 -17.61
C TYR A 10 34.74 -6.71 -16.71
N LEU A 11 34.94 -6.60 -15.40
CA LEU A 11 33.87 -6.28 -14.46
C LEU A 11 33.31 -4.87 -14.66
N GLN A 12 34.18 -3.90 -15.01
CA GLN A 12 33.76 -2.53 -15.30
C GLN A 12 32.96 -2.44 -16.60
N GLU A 13 33.44 -3.08 -17.67
CA GLU A 13 32.78 -3.08 -18.97
C GLU A 13 31.43 -3.82 -18.95
N ASN A 14 31.28 -4.82 -18.09
CA ASN A 14 30.08 -5.64 -17.98
C ASN A 14 29.27 -5.37 -16.72
N TYR A 15 29.50 -4.23 -16.03
CA TYR A 15 28.92 -3.93 -14.74
C TYR A 15 27.37 -4.03 -14.72
N ASP A 16 26.70 -3.47 -15.70
CA ASP A 16 25.24 -3.42 -15.76
C ASP A 16 24.63 -4.83 -15.89
N ILE A 17 25.20 -5.67 -16.72
CA ILE A 17 24.70 -7.03 -16.91
C ILE A 17 25.01 -7.91 -15.69
N LEU A 18 26.21 -7.81 -15.15
CA LEU A 18 26.63 -8.59 -13.98
C LEU A 18 25.86 -8.19 -12.72
N SER A 19 25.65 -6.90 -12.51
CA SER A 19 24.84 -6.39 -11.40
C SER A 19 23.36 -6.82 -11.52
N SER A 20 22.82 -6.83 -12.74
CA SER A 20 21.48 -7.32 -13.02
C SER A 20 21.31 -8.81 -12.69
N PHE A 21 22.28 -9.65 -13.06
CA PHE A 21 22.29 -11.07 -12.70
C PHE A 21 22.44 -11.29 -11.20
N ALA A 22 23.33 -10.54 -10.55
CA ALA A 22 23.50 -10.62 -9.10
C ALA A 22 22.21 -10.21 -8.35
N TYR A 23 21.57 -9.13 -8.80
CA TYR A 23 20.28 -8.69 -8.29
C TYR A 23 19.18 -9.73 -8.46
N TRP A 24 19.06 -10.32 -9.66
CA TRP A 24 18.09 -11.39 -9.93
C TRP A 24 18.33 -12.62 -9.05
N GLY A 25 19.59 -13.04 -8.92
CA GLY A 25 19.99 -14.16 -8.07
C GLY A 25 19.66 -13.90 -6.59
N LEU A 26 19.98 -12.69 -6.10
CA LEU A 26 19.66 -12.28 -4.73
C LEU A 26 18.15 -12.23 -4.49
N THR A 27 17.40 -11.70 -5.44
CA THR A 27 15.93 -11.65 -5.37
C THR A 27 15.34 -13.04 -5.21
N ASN A 28 15.73 -13.98 -6.06
CA ASN A 28 15.25 -15.37 -6.00
C ASN A 28 15.64 -16.04 -4.67
N PHE A 29 16.90 -15.88 -4.26
CA PHE A 29 17.40 -16.40 -3.00
C PHE A 29 16.58 -15.92 -1.79
N LEU A 30 16.27 -14.62 -1.74
CA LEU A 30 15.48 -14.03 -0.66
C LEU A 30 14.01 -14.43 -0.75
N GLN A 31 13.42 -14.48 -1.95
CA GLN A 31 12.02 -14.83 -2.14
C GLN A 31 11.72 -16.26 -1.65
N VAL A 32 12.60 -17.22 -1.95
CA VAL A 32 12.45 -18.61 -1.49
C VAL A 32 12.49 -18.70 0.05
N ARG A 33 13.31 -17.87 0.69
CA ARG A 33 13.46 -17.87 2.16
C ARG A 33 12.42 -17.03 2.90
N ASN A 34 11.77 -16.14 2.18
CA ASN A 34 10.78 -15.21 2.72
C ASN A 34 9.53 -15.18 1.83
N PRO A 35 8.82 -16.31 1.65
CA PRO A 35 7.72 -16.42 0.70
C PRO A 35 6.57 -15.46 0.99
N ASN A 36 6.40 -15.08 2.25
CA ASN A 36 5.31 -14.23 2.72
C ASN A 36 5.67 -12.72 2.75
N VAL A 37 6.93 -12.37 2.43
CA VAL A 37 7.33 -10.95 2.38
C VAL A 37 7.00 -10.40 1.01
N PRO A 38 6.13 -9.37 0.92
CA PRO A 38 5.73 -8.82 -0.38
C PRO A 38 6.85 -7.99 -1.00
N ASN A 39 6.89 -8.00 -2.32
CA ASN A 39 7.68 -7.07 -3.13
C ASN A 39 9.19 -7.02 -2.81
N ILE A 40 9.81 -8.18 -2.56
CA ILE A 40 11.26 -8.26 -2.29
C ILE A 40 12.10 -7.51 -3.34
N PRO A 41 11.83 -7.61 -4.66
CA PRO A 41 12.57 -6.85 -5.66
C PRO A 41 12.60 -5.34 -5.36
N ASN A 42 11.45 -4.76 -5.08
CA ASN A 42 11.35 -3.33 -4.79
C ASN A 42 12.03 -2.90 -3.49
N LYS A 43 12.24 -3.82 -2.55
CA LYS A 43 12.96 -3.56 -1.29
C LYS A 43 14.48 -3.57 -1.46
N LEU A 44 14.97 -4.27 -2.46
CA LEU A 44 16.42 -4.36 -2.76
C LEU A 44 16.92 -3.16 -3.55
N ILE A 45 16.04 -2.51 -4.31
CA ILE A 45 16.39 -1.30 -5.06
C ILE A 45 16.02 -0.08 -4.22
N LYS A 46 17.02 0.75 -3.91
CA LYS A 46 16.74 2.06 -3.32
C LYS A 46 16.06 2.93 -4.39
N LYS A 47 14.74 3.11 -4.27
CA LYS A 47 14.04 4.07 -5.12
C LYS A 47 14.51 5.47 -4.76
N GLU A 48 15.05 6.19 -5.71
CA GLU A 48 15.47 7.58 -5.53
C GLU A 48 14.25 8.50 -5.35
N GLU A 49 13.11 8.18 -5.98
CA GLU A 49 11.86 8.93 -5.85
C GLU A 49 10.67 8.00 -5.63
N ARG A 50 9.75 8.44 -4.76
CA ARG A 50 8.44 7.78 -4.60
C ARG A 50 7.54 8.13 -5.79
N SER A 51 6.74 7.18 -6.24
CA SER A 51 5.71 7.41 -7.25
C SER A 51 4.71 8.46 -6.76
N SER A 52 4.22 9.30 -7.67
CA SER A 52 3.16 10.26 -7.34
C SER A 52 1.85 9.54 -7.02
N LEU A 53 1.23 9.87 -5.89
CA LEU A 53 -0.08 9.37 -5.49
C LEU A 53 -1.24 10.20 -6.07
N SER A 54 -1.02 10.90 -7.18
CA SER A 54 -2.02 11.81 -7.80
C SER A 54 -3.28 11.07 -8.25
N ALA A 55 -3.16 9.85 -8.77
CA ALA A 55 -4.30 9.03 -9.18
C ALA A 55 -5.14 8.59 -7.97
N GLN A 56 -4.50 8.12 -6.91
CA GLN A 56 -5.15 7.72 -5.67
C GLN A 56 -5.81 8.92 -4.97
N ARG A 57 -5.16 10.08 -4.99
CA ARG A 57 -5.76 11.32 -4.49
C ARG A 57 -7.01 11.71 -5.28
N LYS A 58 -6.97 11.58 -6.62
CA LYS A 58 -8.13 11.86 -7.48
C LYS A 58 -9.33 10.95 -7.17
N PHE A 59 -9.11 9.70 -6.79
CA PHE A 59 -10.17 8.78 -6.34
C PHE A 59 -10.88 9.34 -5.10
N TRP A 60 -10.13 9.72 -4.07
CA TRP A 60 -10.69 10.27 -2.83
C TRP A 60 -11.34 11.64 -3.04
N ASP A 61 -10.71 12.53 -3.80
CA ASP A 61 -11.30 13.85 -4.16
C ASP A 61 -12.60 13.67 -4.94
N THR A 62 -12.71 12.64 -5.78
CA THR A 62 -13.96 12.33 -6.49
C THR A 62 -15.04 11.88 -5.54
N ALA A 63 -14.71 11.09 -4.52
CA ALA A 63 -15.66 10.69 -3.48
C ALA A 63 -16.13 11.89 -2.65
N ILE A 64 -15.23 12.78 -2.23
CA ILE A 64 -15.55 14.01 -1.49
C ILE A 64 -16.50 14.89 -2.32
N ARG A 65 -16.18 15.16 -3.58
CA ARG A 65 -17.04 15.92 -4.49
C ARG A 65 -18.38 15.25 -4.78
N GLY A 66 -18.45 13.94 -4.65
CA GLY A 66 -19.68 13.15 -4.73
C GLY A 66 -20.53 13.20 -3.46
N GLY A 67 -20.10 13.92 -2.44
CA GLY A 67 -20.84 14.13 -1.19
C GLY A 67 -20.42 13.21 -0.02
N PHE A 68 -19.42 12.33 -0.24
CA PHE A 68 -18.91 11.51 0.85
C PHE A 68 -18.11 12.36 1.84
N LYS A 69 -18.56 12.40 3.08
CA LYS A 69 -17.90 13.10 4.19
C LYS A 69 -16.73 12.28 4.71
N VAL A 70 -15.58 12.32 3.98
CA VAL A 70 -14.37 11.60 4.37
C VAL A 70 -13.87 12.14 5.72
N ARG A 71 -13.63 11.23 6.64
CA ARG A 71 -13.05 11.55 7.96
C ARG A 71 -11.71 10.84 8.12
N CYS A 72 -10.78 11.52 8.78
CA CYS A 72 -9.55 10.88 9.19
C CYS A 72 -9.85 9.63 10.03
N LEU A 73 -9.33 8.50 9.62
CA LEU A 73 -9.59 7.20 10.25
C LEU A 73 -9.26 7.19 11.75
N TYR A 74 -8.25 7.94 12.12
CA TYR A 74 -7.65 7.95 13.44
C TYR A 74 -8.27 9.00 14.38
N THR A 75 -8.52 10.20 13.89
CA THR A 75 -8.99 11.33 14.70
C THR A 75 -10.49 11.61 14.53
N ASN A 76 -11.14 10.99 13.56
CA ASN A 76 -12.52 11.29 13.16
C ASN A 76 -12.76 12.75 12.68
N LYS A 77 -11.69 13.54 12.48
CA LYS A 77 -11.76 14.88 11.91
C LYS A 77 -12.27 14.84 10.48
N LEU A 78 -13.21 15.70 10.11
CA LEU A 78 -13.65 15.85 8.73
C LEU A 78 -12.51 16.38 7.88
N LEU A 79 -12.26 15.72 6.76
CA LEU A 79 -11.22 16.10 5.82
C LEU A 79 -11.82 16.87 4.63
N ILE A 80 -11.08 17.88 4.18
CA ILE A 80 -11.47 18.75 3.06
C ILE A 80 -10.68 18.30 1.84
N GLU A 81 -11.29 18.40 0.67
CA GLU A 81 -10.65 18.10 -0.62
C GLU A 81 -9.28 18.79 -0.72
N ARG A 82 -8.26 18.02 -1.06
CA ARG A 82 -6.85 18.44 -1.17
C ARG A 82 -6.13 18.88 0.11
N GLU A 83 -6.82 18.92 1.25
CA GLU A 83 -6.23 19.31 2.54
C GLU A 83 -5.98 18.10 3.44
N TYR A 84 -5.48 17.00 2.88
CA TYR A 84 -5.15 15.76 3.58
C TYR A 84 -3.93 15.09 2.99
N ASP A 85 -3.28 14.25 3.75
CA ASP A 85 -2.29 13.31 3.22
C ASP A 85 -2.94 11.97 2.88
N LEU A 86 -2.30 11.20 2.00
CA LEU A 86 -2.62 9.79 1.82
C LEU A 86 -1.70 8.96 2.69
N ASP A 87 -2.27 8.30 3.68
CA ASP A 87 -1.57 7.36 4.56
C ASP A 87 -1.68 5.94 4.01
N HIS A 88 -0.58 5.21 4.04
CA HIS A 88 -0.57 3.77 3.85
C HIS A 88 -0.99 3.10 5.16
N PHE A 89 -2.15 2.46 5.20
CA PHE A 89 -2.65 1.77 6.40
C PHE A 89 -1.62 0.75 6.93
N ILE A 90 -1.17 -0.17 6.09
CA ILE A 90 0.05 -0.94 6.32
C ILE A 90 1.22 -0.16 5.70
N PRO A 91 2.29 0.13 6.47
CA PRO A 91 3.38 1.00 6.03
C PRO A 91 3.96 0.62 4.67
N TRP A 92 4.24 1.64 3.86
CA TRP A 92 4.85 1.46 2.53
C TRP A 92 6.16 0.67 2.59
N SER A 93 6.96 0.86 3.63
CA SER A 93 8.23 0.13 3.84
C SER A 93 8.03 -1.39 3.97
N PHE A 94 6.82 -1.84 4.35
CA PHE A 94 6.45 -3.25 4.35
C PHE A 94 5.88 -3.70 3.00
N VAL A 95 4.86 -3.01 2.47
CA VAL A 95 4.16 -3.46 1.26
C VAL A 95 4.91 -3.14 -0.04
N SER A 96 5.64 -2.02 -0.07
CA SER A 96 6.41 -1.49 -1.22
C SER A 96 5.58 -1.35 -2.51
N HIS A 97 4.31 -0.95 -2.34
CA HIS A 97 3.38 -0.63 -3.42
C HIS A 97 2.39 0.45 -2.97
N ASP A 98 1.72 1.07 -3.95
CA ASP A 98 0.76 2.14 -3.74
C ASP A 98 -0.67 1.72 -4.15
N LEU A 99 -1.04 0.45 -3.88
CA LEU A 99 -2.36 -0.07 -4.19
C LEU A 99 -3.43 0.68 -3.40
N LEU A 100 -4.49 1.06 -4.10
CA LEU A 100 -5.51 1.98 -3.62
C LEU A 100 -6.16 1.54 -2.30
N TRP A 101 -6.46 0.25 -2.15
CA TRP A 101 -7.13 -0.30 -0.97
C TRP A 101 -6.34 -0.15 0.34
N ASN A 102 -5.02 0.09 0.25
CA ASN A 102 -4.15 0.35 1.41
C ASN A 102 -3.96 1.85 1.71
N LEU A 103 -4.58 2.73 0.92
CA LEU A 103 -4.39 4.18 0.98
C LEU A 103 -5.64 4.90 1.48
N MET A 104 -5.51 5.67 2.53
CA MET A 104 -6.61 6.39 3.15
C MET A 104 -6.26 7.87 3.40
N PRO A 105 -7.17 8.81 3.14
CA PRO A 105 -6.99 10.19 3.59
C PRO A 105 -6.82 10.30 5.10
N ALA A 106 -5.81 11.02 5.52
CA ALA A 106 -5.48 11.24 6.91
C ALA A 106 -5.08 12.71 7.18
N ASP A 107 -5.25 13.15 8.41
CA ASP A 107 -4.67 14.42 8.87
C ASP A 107 -3.14 14.33 8.81
N SER A 108 -2.48 15.35 8.24
CA SER A 108 -1.04 15.32 7.97
C SER A 108 -0.20 15.15 9.24
N SER A 109 -0.63 15.74 10.36
CA SER A 109 0.07 15.60 11.64
C SER A 109 0.03 14.16 12.17
N ILE A 110 -1.11 13.52 11.98
CA ILE A 110 -1.34 12.14 12.40
C ILE A 110 -0.59 11.17 11.49
N ASN A 111 -0.64 11.38 10.18
CA ASN A 111 0.13 10.59 9.22
C ASN A 111 1.63 10.64 9.55
N SER A 112 2.17 11.82 9.84
CA SER A 112 3.56 11.99 10.26
C SER A 112 3.87 11.26 11.58
N SER A 113 2.97 11.31 12.56
CA SER A 113 3.11 10.61 13.84
C SER A 113 3.10 9.09 13.70
N LYS A 114 2.20 8.57 12.85
CA LYS A 114 2.12 7.14 12.57
C LYS A 114 3.38 6.63 11.86
N SER A 115 3.87 7.38 10.87
CA SER A 115 5.09 7.03 10.12
C SER A 115 5.07 5.55 9.66
N ASN A 116 6.11 4.79 9.98
CA ASN A 116 6.25 3.38 9.63
C ASN A 116 5.64 2.40 10.65
N LYS A 117 4.74 2.86 11.52
CA LYS A 117 4.10 2.00 12.51
C LYS A 117 2.77 1.45 12.01
N LEU A 118 2.39 0.31 12.56
CA LEU A 118 1.12 -0.36 12.28
C LEU A 118 0.00 0.23 13.13
N PRO A 119 -1.15 0.61 12.57
CA PRO A 119 -2.30 1.02 13.36
C PRO A 119 -2.92 -0.19 14.06
N ASP A 120 -3.76 0.03 15.07
CA ASP A 120 -4.53 -1.07 15.67
C ASP A 120 -5.56 -1.59 14.66
N LEU A 121 -5.39 -2.86 14.26
CA LEU A 121 -6.22 -3.50 13.25
C LEU A 121 -7.69 -3.55 13.67
N ASN A 122 -7.95 -3.89 14.94
CA ASN A 122 -9.31 -4.05 15.47
C ASN A 122 -10.05 -2.71 15.57
N LEU A 123 -9.31 -1.62 15.84
CA LEU A 123 -9.91 -0.29 15.97
C LEU A 123 -10.18 0.39 14.63
N TYR A 124 -9.38 0.08 13.58
CA TYR A 124 -9.37 0.90 12.39
C TYR A 124 -9.73 0.19 11.10
N LEU A 125 -9.56 -1.15 10.99
CA LEU A 125 -9.76 -1.84 9.71
C LEU A 125 -11.22 -1.77 9.22
N HIS A 126 -12.19 -1.90 10.11
CA HIS A 126 -13.60 -1.79 9.74
C HIS A 126 -13.94 -0.40 9.17
N LYS A 127 -13.37 0.66 9.74
CA LYS A 127 -13.55 2.03 9.24
C LYS A 127 -12.90 2.22 7.87
N LEU A 128 -11.72 1.61 7.66
CA LEU A 128 -11.04 1.61 6.37
C LEU A 128 -11.93 0.95 5.31
N ALA A 129 -12.43 -0.25 5.57
CA ALA A 129 -13.27 -1.02 4.65
C ALA A 129 -14.54 -0.25 4.28
N GLU A 130 -15.26 0.28 5.26
CA GLU A 130 -16.49 1.06 5.06
C GLU A 130 -16.24 2.34 4.25
N ALA A 131 -15.12 3.04 4.51
CA ALA A 131 -14.75 4.24 3.76
C ALA A 131 -14.39 3.92 2.30
N HIS A 132 -13.66 2.83 2.06
CA HIS A 132 -13.36 2.36 0.71
C HIS A 132 -14.62 1.98 -0.04
N GLN A 133 -15.54 1.25 0.58
CA GLN A 133 -16.81 0.87 -0.04
C GLN A 133 -17.62 2.11 -0.45
N ALA A 134 -17.76 3.09 0.44
CA ALA A 134 -18.49 4.33 0.15
C ALA A 134 -17.85 5.12 -0.99
N ALA A 135 -16.52 5.23 -1.00
CA ALA A 135 -15.79 5.90 -2.07
C ALA A 135 -15.89 5.15 -3.40
N LEU A 136 -15.86 3.80 -3.39
CA LEU A 136 -16.04 2.96 -4.57
C LEU A 136 -17.41 3.18 -5.21
N ARG A 137 -18.49 3.16 -4.43
CA ARG A 137 -19.87 3.40 -4.94
C ARG A 137 -19.93 4.69 -5.75
N ILE A 138 -19.42 5.78 -5.21
CA ILE A 138 -19.44 7.09 -5.86
C ILE A 138 -18.57 7.11 -7.12
N ASN A 139 -17.39 6.50 -7.09
CA ASN A 139 -16.51 6.48 -8.27
C ASN A 139 -17.09 5.63 -9.40
N LEU A 140 -17.73 4.50 -9.09
CA LEU A 140 -18.39 3.63 -10.06
C LEU A 140 -19.63 4.29 -10.67
N GLU A 141 -20.46 4.98 -9.88
CA GLU A 141 -21.63 5.74 -10.37
C GLU A 141 -21.25 6.83 -11.37
N LYS A 142 -20.06 7.43 -11.22
CA LYS A 142 -19.56 8.44 -12.15
C LYS A 142 -18.98 7.85 -13.45
N GLY A 143 -19.16 6.55 -13.68
CA GLY A 143 -18.78 5.86 -14.91
C GLY A 143 -17.28 5.78 -15.17
N LYS A 144 -16.45 6.03 -14.18
CA LYS A 144 -15.01 5.91 -14.32
C LYS A 144 -14.61 4.45 -14.13
N GLN A 145 -14.53 3.72 -15.23
CA GLN A 145 -13.72 2.50 -15.29
C GLN A 145 -12.24 2.92 -15.33
N ASP A 146 -11.72 3.29 -14.16
CA ASP A 146 -10.32 3.65 -14.04
C ASP A 146 -9.54 2.37 -13.72
N LYS A 147 -8.46 2.13 -14.46
CA LYS A 147 -7.54 1.00 -14.23
C LYS A 147 -7.08 0.93 -12.77
N LEU A 148 -7.08 2.06 -12.07
CA LEU A 148 -6.78 2.14 -10.64
C LEU A 148 -7.73 1.29 -9.78
N LEU A 149 -8.98 1.09 -10.20
CA LEU A 149 -9.95 0.26 -9.47
C LEU A 149 -9.61 -1.23 -9.53
N GLU A 150 -8.78 -1.66 -10.50
CA GLU A 150 -8.28 -3.03 -10.58
C GLU A 150 -7.43 -3.40 -9.36
N ASP A 151 -6.88 -2.43 -8.63
CA ASP A 151 -6.16 -2.65 -7.37
C ASP A 151 -6.98 -3.48 -6.38
N TYR A 152 -8.31 -3.31 -6.39
CA TYR A 152 -9.20 -4.06 -5.50
C TYR A 152 -9.32 -5.54 -5.82
N LEU A 153 -8.95 -5.98 -7.03
CA LEU A 153 -8.93 -7.42 -7.38
C LEU A 153 -7.99 -8.21 -6.47
N SER A 154 -6.97 -7.56 -5.94
CA SER A 154 -6.05 -8.18 -4.98
C SER A 154 -6.69 -8.49 -3.62
N LEU A 155 -7.87 -7.95 -3.32
CA LEU A 155 -8.71 -8.34 -2.18
C LEU A 155 -9.58 -9.57 -2.48
N GLY A 156 -9.45 -10.17 -3.68
CA GLY A 156 -10.18 -11.37 -4.10
C GLY A 156 -11.54 -11.12 -4.75
N ASN A 157 -11.98 -9.86 -4.87
CA ASN A 157 -13.29 -9.53 -5.43
C ASN A 157 -13.20 -8.31 -6.37
N PRO A 158 -14.03 -8.28 -7.44
CA PRO A 158 -14.12 -7.11 -8.30
C PRO A 158 -14.61 -5.85 -7.54
N PRO A 159 -14.19 -4.65 -7.93
CA PRO A 159 -14.60 -3.42 -7.26
C PRO A 159 -16.12 -3.21 -7.25
N GLN A 160 -16.84 -3.68 -8.27
CA GLN A 160 -18.30 -3.63 -8.36
C GLN A 160 -18.97 -4.49 -7.27
N GLU A 161 -18.42 -5.67 -6.99
CA GLU A 161 -18.93 -6.56 -5.94
C GLU A 161 -18.63 -5.98 -4.56
N ILE A 162 -17.40 -5.51 -4.33
CA ILE A 162 -17.02 -4.86 -3.06
C ILE A 162 -17.94 -3.67 -2.75
N ALA A 163 -18.28 -2.87 -3.76
CA ALA A 163 -19.20 -1.74 -3.62
C ALA A 163 -20.60 -2.13 -3.15
N GLN A 164 -21.05 -3.38 -3.44
CA GLN A 164 -22.40 -3.87 -3.14
C GLN A 164 -22.45 -4.85 -1.97
N MET A 165 -21.31 -5.29 -1.45
CA MET A 165 -21.24 -6.21 -0.31
C MET A 165 -22.02 -5.67 0.89
N ASP A 166 -22.68 -6.57 1.62
CA ASP A 166 -23.11 -6.26 2.97
C ASP A 166 -21.91 -6.07 3.90
N ARG A 167 -22.17 -5.60 5.11
CA ARG A 167 -21.11 -5.24 6.05
C ARG A 167 -20.25 -6.43 6.47
N GLU A 168 -20.86 -7.59 6.66
CA GLU A 168 -20.17 -8.79 7.13
C GLU A 168 -19.18 -9.29 6.07
N HIS A 169 -19.64 -9.51 4.83
CA HIS A 169 -18.79 -9.93 3.73
C HIS A 169 -17.70 -8.90 3.39
N LEU A 170 -18.02 -7.59 3.48
CA LEU A 170 -17.02 -6.54 3.29
C LEU A 170 -15.88 -6.64 4.32
N LEU A 171 -16.23 -6.80 5.59
CA LEU A 171 -15.23 -6.90 6.66
C LEU A 171 -14.40 -8.17 6.49
N ASP A 172 -15.01 -9.30 6.18
CA ASP A 172 -14.30 -10.55 5.94
C ASP A 172 -13.28 -10.41 4.80
N CYS A 173 -13.68 -9.78 3.69
CA CYS A 173 -12.80 -9.52 2.55
C CYS A 173 -11.54 -8.74 2.97
N PHE A 174 -11.71 -7.66 3.75
CA PHE A 174 -10.59 -6.87 4.24
C PHE A 174 -9.76 -7.62 5.29
N TYR A 175 -10.40 -8.27 6.27
CA TYR A 175 -9.68 -9.03 7.31
C TYR A 175 -8.86 -10.18 6.73
N GLN A 176 -9.36 -10.90 5.74
CA GLN A 176 -8.61 -11.98 5.08
C GLN A 176 -7.32 -11.48 4.43
N THR A 177 -7.33 -10.27 3.87
CA THR A 177 -6.14 -9.69 3.23
C THR A 177 -5.21 -9.04 4.24
N PHE A 178 -5.74 -8.24 5.17
CA PHE A 178 -4.92 -7.42 6.06
C PHE A 178 -4.32 -8.22 7.23
N THR A 179 -5.04 -9.20 7.78
CA THR A 179 -4.57 -9.94 8.96
C THR A 179 -3.25 -10.67 8.73
N PRO A 180 -3.08 -11.45 7.63
CA PRO A 180 -1.79 -12.10 7.37
C PRO A 180 -0.66 -11.11 7.17
N MET A 181 -0.88 -10.03 6.41
CA MET A 181 0.14 -9.00 6.18
C MET A 181 0.54 -8.30 7.48
N PHE A 182 -0.43 -8.02 8.33
CA PHE A 182 -0.20 -7.38 9.62
C PHE A 182 0.66 -8.29 10.53
N GLN A 183 0.33 -9.58 10.60
CA GLN A 183 1.09 -10.57 11.36
C GLN A 183 2.54 -10.68 10.88
N ILE A 184 2.74 -10.71 9.56
CA ILE A 184 4.08 -10.78 8.96
C ILE A 184 4.86 -9.50 9.28
N ALA A 185 4.23 -8.33 9.15
CA ALA A 185 4.86 -7.06 9.47
C ALA A 185 5.29 -7.00 10.95
N GLN A 186 4.45 -7.45 11.89
CA GLN A 186 4.80 -7.55 13.30
C GLN A 186 6.00 -8.48 13.52
N ASN A 187 6.02 -9.66 12.88
CA ASN A 187 7.12 -10.61 12.96
C ASN A 187 8.43 -10.02 12.39
N MET A 188 8.36 -9.08 11.46
CA MET A 188 9.49 -8.33 10.92
C MET A 188 9.92 -7.15 11.80
N GLY A 189 9.27 -6.91 12.94
CA GLY A 189 9.63 -5.86 13.89
C GLY A 189 8.95 -4.51 13.67
N PHE A 190 7.89 -4.44 12.85
CA PHE A 190 7.08 -3.24 12.77
C PHE A 190 6.29 -3.03 14.06
N GLU A 191 6.50 -1.87 14.68
CA GLU A 191 5.85 -1.51 15.95
C GLU A 191 4.38 -1.14 15.77
N LEU A 192 3.57 -1.42 16.80
CA LEU A 192 2.22 -0.89 16.88
C LEU A 192 2.26 0.61 17.17
N TRP A 193 1.46 1.37 16.42
CA TRP A 193 1.24 2.77 16.69
C TRP A 193 0.23 2.94 17.83
N LYS A 194 0.63 3.64 18.87
CA LYS A 194 -0.21 4.00 19.99
C LYS A 194 -0.65 5.45 19.81
N TYR A 195 -1.95 5.65 19.57
CA TYR A 195 -2.58 6.96 19.47
C TYR A 195 -3.54 7.15 20.61
#